data_bd77a089cc3b959d9da587c9c540a06a
#
_entry.id   bd77a089cc3b959d9da587c9c540a06a
#
_cell.length_a   1.000
_cell.length_b   1.000
_cell.length_c   1.000
_cell.angle_alpha   90.00
_cell.angle_beta   90.00
_cell.angle_gamma   90.00
#
_symmetry.space_group_name_H-M   'P 1'
#
loop_
_entity.id
_entity.type
_entity.pdbx_description
1 polymer ?
#
loop_
_entity_poly.entity_id
_entity_poly.type
_entity_poly.pdbx_seq_one_letter_code
_entity_poly.pdbx_strand_id
1 'polypeptide(L)'
;MLNYDLIVIGFGKAGKTLAAKMNAAGKKVAVIERSKAMYGGTCINIACIPTKTMIVAAEKGWSFDDTMKERGAVTSRLNAKNYKMLADNGVDVIDAEAHFVSNKVIEVVAGDDRQELTAETIVINTGAVSNILPIPGLTTTKHVYDSTGIQTLEALPKRLGILGGGNIGLEFAGLYNRLGSQVTVLDAATSFLPRVEPSIAKLAKQYMEEDGIVFEQGVRTSEVKNDGDEVVVVTDKGDFRFDALLYATGRKPNIEPLHLENTDIALTERGGIQVNKHLETSVPGVFAVGDVNGGLQFTYISLDDFRIVFNYLTGDGSYNLETRG
;
A
#
# COMPACT_ATOMS: atom_id res chain seq x y z
N MET A 1 18.44 -24.62 -8.80
CA MET A 1 17.52 -24.22 -7.71
C MET A 1 18.34 -23.94 -6.47
N LEU A 2 18.18 -22.74 -5.86
CA LEU A 2 18.82 -22.41 -4.58
C LEU A 2 17.86 -22.73 -3.42
N ASN A 3 18.42 -23.20 -2.31
CA ASN A 3 17.65 -23.55 -1.11
C ASN A 3 17.91 -22.58 0.03
N TYR A 4 16.82 -22.16 0.70
CA TYR A 4 16.80 -21.31 1.89
C TYR A 4 16.00 -21.98 3.00
N ASP A 5 16.19 -21.54 4.25
CA ASP A 5 15.29 -21.90 5.35
C ASP A 5 14.00 -21.07 5.28
N LEU A 6 14.15 -19.79 4.90
CA LEU A 6 13.05 -18.83 4.77
C LEU A 6 13.20 -17.98 3.51
N ILE A 7 12.14 -17.89 2.72
CA ILE A 7 12.00 -16.90 1.63
C ILE A 7 10.85 -15.95 1.98
N VAL A 8 11.08 -14.65 1.84
CA VAL A 8 10.07 -13.61 1.96
C VAL A 8 9.87 -12.93 0.60
N ILE A 9 8.65 -12.90 0.10
CA ILE A 9 8.28 -12.22 -1.14
C ILE A 9 7.67 -10.85 -0.77
N GLY A 10 8.39 -9.77 -1.07
CA GLY A 10 8.07 -8.40 -0.73
C GLY A 10 8.75 -7.89 0.54
N PHE A 11 9.19 -6.64 0.51
CA PHE A 11 9.95 -6.00 1.59
C PHE A 11 9.07 -5.28 2.63
N GLY A 12 7.82 -5.75 2.82
CA GLY A 12 6.85 -5.16 3.73
C GLY A 12 7.23 -5.27 5.21
N LYS A 13 6.45 -4.63 6.08
CA LYS A 13 6.76 -4.51 7.53
C LYS A 13 6.87 -5.86 8.23
N ALA A 14 5.94 -6.78 7.99
CA ALA A 14 5.98 -8.11 8.61
C ALA A 14 7.16 -8.93 8.11
N GLY A 15 7.27 -9.09 6.78
CA GLY A 15 8.26 -9.95 6.15
C GLY A 15 9.69 -9.56 6.47
N LYS A 16 10.05 -8.26 6.31
CA LYS A 16 11.42 -7.81 6.65
C LYS A 16 11.75 -7.98 8.14
N THR A 17 10.76 -7.81 9.03
CA THR A 17 11.00 -7.98 10.46
C THR A 17 11.20 -9.44 10.80
N LEU A 18 10.42 -10.33 10.19
CA LEU A 18 10.59 -11.78 10.31
C LEU A 18 11.95 -12.23 9.76
N ALA A 19 12.29 -11.76 8.55
CA ALA A 19 13.57 -12.06 7.90
C ALA A 19 14.76 -11.71 8.80
N ALA A 20 14.78 -10.50 9.36
CA ALA A 20 15.84 -10.07 10.29
C ALA A 20 15.93 -10.96 11.53
N LYS A 21 14.78 -11.35 12.12
CA LYS A 21 14.73 -12.17 13.34
C LYS A 21 15.15 -13.62 13.06
N MET A 22 14.70 -14.20 11.97
CA MET A 22 15.05 -15.57 11.59
C MET A 22 16.53 -15.68 11.20
N ASN A 23 17.07 -14.67 10.49
CA ASN A 23 18.48 -14.59 10.18
C ASN A 23 19.34 -14.48 11.45
N ALA A 24 18.93 -13.65 12.42
CA ALA A 24 19.61 -13.54 13.71
C ALA A 24 19.53 -14.86 14.52
N ALA A 25 18.56 -15.72 14.23
CA ALA A 25 18.45 -17.08 14.78
C ALA A 25 19.27 -18.13 13.98
N GLY A 26 20.13 -17.70 13.07
CA GLY A 26 21.02 -18.58 12.28
C GLY A 26 20.38 -19.21 11.06
N LYS A 27 19.20 -18.77 10.62
CA LYS A 27 18.54 -19.27 9.42
C LYS A 27 19.09 -18.61 8.17
N LYS A 28 19.20 -19.35 7.06
CA LYS A 28 19.52 -18.82 5.75
C LYS A 28 18.27 -18.20 5.13
N VAL A 29 18.25 -16.87 4.97
CA VAL A 29 17.07 -16.10 4.60
C VAL A 29 17.28 -15.31 3.32
N ALA A 30 16.28 -15.35 2.41
CA ALA A 30 16.17 -14.45 1.28
C ALA A 30 14.94 -13.54 1.40
N VAL A 31 15.10 -12.28 0.99
CA VAL A 31 14.00 -11.33 0.80
C VAL A 31 14.01 -10.85 -0.65
N ILE A 32 12.92 -11.07 -1.38
CA ILE A 32 12.80 -10.72 -2.79
C ILE A 32 11.97 -9.44 -2.89
N GLU A 33 12.49 -8.42 -3.57
CA GLU A 33 11.77 -7.18 -3.83
C GLU A 33 11.97 -6.74 -5.29
N ARG A 34 10.87 -6.50 -5.99
CA ARG A 34 10.91 -6.14 -7.41
C ARG A 34 11.42 -4.72 -7.68
N SER A 35 11.42 -3.86 -6.68
CA SER A 35 11.78 -2.45 -6.86
C SER A 35 12.66 -1.94 -5.72
N LYS A 36 13.86 -1.51 -6.04
CA LYS A 36 14.78 -0.85 -5.09
C LYS A 36 14.15 0.36 -4.38
N ALA A 37 13.22 1.04 -5.06
CA ALA A 37 12.47 2.15 -4.48
C ALA A 37 11.51 1.72 -3.36
N MET A 38 11.26 0.40 -3.20
CA MET A 38 10.30 -0.13 -2.24
C MET A 38 10.93 -0.85 -1.05
N TYR A 39 12.25 -0.77 -0.84
CA TYR A 39 12.87 -1.31 0.37
C TYR A 39 12.25 -0.71 1.64
N GLY A 40 11.70 -1.56 2.48
CA GLY A 40 10.94 -1.16 3.66
C GLY A 40 9.42 -1.21 3.49
N GLY A 41 8.94 -1.41 2.25
CA GLY A 41 7.53 -1.59 1.90
C GLY A 41 6.75 -0.28 1.78
N THR A 42 5.44 -0.43 1.58
CA THR A 42 4.47 0.63 1.28
C THR A 42 4.50 1.78 2.29
N CYS A 43 4.48 1.48 3.59
CA CYS A 43 4.44 2.50 4.65
C CYS A 43 5.63 3.48 4.60
N ILE A 44 6.83 2.97 4.31
CA ILE A 44 8.06 3.77 4.27
C ILE A 44 8.12 4.64 3.01
N ASN A 45 7.71 4.08 1.86
CA ASN A 45 8.07 4.66 0.58
C ASN A 45 6.93 5.45 -0.09
N ILE A 46 5.68 5.03 0.07
CA ILE A 46 4.56 5.57 -0.71
C ILE A 46 3.26 5.81 0.08
N ALA A 47 3.23 5.56 1.41
CA ALA A 47 2.01 5.75 2.20
C ALA A 47 2.28 6.52 3.51
N CYS A 48 2.33 5.83 4.66
CA CYS A 48 2.27 6.47 5.97
C CYS A 48 3.35 7.55 6.18
N ILE A 49 4.62 7.18 5.97
CA ILE A 49 5.74 8.07 6.28
C ILE A 49 5.78 9.28 5.35
N PRO A 50 5.78 9.12 4.01
CA PRO A 50 5.80 10.28 3.13
C PRO A 50 4.57 11.17 3.32
N THR A 51 3.36 10.61 3.43
CA THR A 51 2.13 11.40 3.64
C THR A 51 2.20 12.19 4.96
N LYS A 52 2.59 11.54 6.09
CA LYS A 52 2.69 12.25 7.38
C LYS A 52 3.81 13.29 7.39
N THR A 53 4.92 13.04 6.69
CA THR A 53 5.97 14.04 6.51
C THR A 53 5.44 15.28 5.81
N MET A 54 4.67 15.11 4.73
CA MET A 54 4.06 16.22 4.00
C MET A 54 3.02 16.96 4.85
N ILE A 55 2.16 16.24 5.58
CA ILE A 55 1.15 16.85 6.47
C ILE A 55 1.83 17.72 7.53
N VAL A 56 2.84 17.19 8.22
CA VAL A 56 3.57 17.92 9.27
C VAL A 56 4.31 19.14 8.71
N ALA A 57 4.88 19.04 7.50
CA ALA A 57 5.52 20.17 6.84
C ALA A 57 4.49 21.27 6.49
N ALA A 58 3.36 20.88 5.92
CA ALA A 58 2.27 21.81 5.60
C ALA A 58 1.68 22.48 6.86
N GLU A 59 1.56 21.75 7.99
CA GLU A 59 1.15 22.29 9.28
C GLU A 59 2.11 23.35 9.83
N LYS A 60 3.41 23.23 9.50
CA LYS A 60 4.44 24.21 9.84
C LYS A 60 4.50 25.40 8.87
N GLY A 61 3.62 25.44 7.88
CA GLY A 61 3.58 26.52 6.87
C GLY A 61 4.70 26.45 5.83
N TRP A 62 5.27 25.27 5.59
CA TRP A 62 6.29 25.09 4.56
C TRP A 62 5.68 25.24 3.16
N SER A 63 6.50 25.70 2.22
CA SER A 63 6.10 25.73 0.81
C SER A 63 5.85 24.32 0.25
N PHE A 64 5.16 24.23 -0.88
CA PHE A 64 4.98 22.96 -1.59
C PHE A 64 6.34 22.34 -1.92
N ASP A 65 7.26 23.12 -2.47
CA ASP A 65 8.59 22.65 -2.90
C ASP A 65 9.43 22.12 -1.73
N ASP A 66 9.41 22.81 -0.57
CA ASP A 66 10.14 22.37 0.62
C ASP A 66 9.51 21.13 1.23
N THR A 67 8.18 21.03 1.20
CA THR A 67 7.41 19.86 1.63
C THR A 67 7.78 18.63 0.79
N MET A 68 7.84 18.78 -0.54
CA MET A 68 8.21 17.69 -1.45
C MET A 68 9.67 17.28 -1.30
N LYS A 69 10.57 18.22 -1.06
CA LYS A 69 11.98 17.96 -0.75
C LYS A 69 12.14 17.12 0.52
N GLU A 70 11.50 17.53 1.62
CA GLU A 70 11.59 16.81 2.89
C GLU A 70 10.99 15.41 2.78
N ARG A 71 9.82 15.27 2.12
CA ARG A 71 9.23 13.97 1.79
C ARG A 71 10.25 13.06 1.11
N GLY A 72 10.92 13.55 0.07
CA GLY A 72 11.95 12.81 -0.66
C GLY A 72 13.16 12.42 0.21
N ALA A 73 13.67 13.36 1.00
CA ALA A 73 14.81 13.13 1.89
C ALA A 73 14.52 12.07 2.96
N VAL A 74 13.36 12.18 3.62
CA VAL A 74 12.93 11.20 4.65
C VAL A 74 12.75 9.82 4.05
N THR A 75 12.06 9.73 2.91
CA THR A 75 11.81 8.45 2.23
C THR A 75 13.11 7.78 1.81
N SER A 76 14.00 8.48 1.12
CA SER A 76 15.29 7.94 0.65
C SER A 76 16.16 7.46 1.81
N ARG A 77 16.25 8.23 2.90
CA ARG A 77 16.99 7.84 4.10
C ARG A 77 16.45 6.56 4.74
N LEU A 78 15.14 6.45 4.87
CA LEU A 78 14.52 5.27 5.49
C LEU A 78 14.55 4.05 4.57
N ASN A 79 14.39 4.22 3.26
CA ASN A 79 14.57 3.17 2.27
C ASN A 79 15.97 2.56 2.40
N ALA A 80 17.02 3.38 2.29
CA ALA A 80 18.40 2.93 2.42
C ALA A 80 18.68 2.26 3.77
N LYS A 81 18.13 2.79 4.89
CA LYS A 81 18.26 2.20 6.22
C LYS A 81 17.63 0.79 6.27
N ASN A 82 16.47 0.60 5.65
CA ASN A 82 15.80 -0.71 5.64
C ASN A 82 16.57 -1.74 4.80
N TYR A 83 17.13 -1.35 3.67
CA TYR A 83 18.02 -2.22 2.89
C TYR A 83 19.21 -2.68 3.71
N LYS A 84 19.98 -1.71 4.26
CA LYS A 84 21.16 -2.01 5.07
C LYS A 84 20.86 -2.89 6.28
N MET A 85 19.72 -2.68 6.93
CA MET A 85 19.31 -3.49 8.08
C MET A 85 19.25 -4.99 7.76
N LEU A 86 18.94 -5.38 6.53
CA LEU A 86 18.92 -6.78 6.12
C LEU A 86 20.25 -7.20 5.49
N ALA A 87 20.73 -6.47 4.48
CA ALA A 87 21.92 -6.83 3.72
C ALA A 87 23.19 -6.87 4.57
N ASP A 88 23.42 -5.86 5.43
CA ASP A 88 24.59 -5.81 6.31
C ASP A 88 24.57 -6.91 7.40
N ASN A 89 23.43 -7.54 7.64
CA ASN A 89 23.28 -8.65 8.59
C ASN A 89 23.22 -10.03 7.91
N GLY A 90 23.50 -10.14 6.62
CA GLY A 90 23.64 -11.41 5.92
C GLY A 90 22.34 -12.01 5.40
N VAL A 91 21.26 -11.22 5.30
CA VAL A 91 20.05 -11.62 4.55
C VAL A 91 20.31 -11.39 3.07
N ASP A 92 20.05 -12.38 2.23
CA ASP A 92 20.11 -12.26 0.77
C ASP A 92 18.94 -11.40 0.28
N VAL A 93 19.21 -10.12 -0.06
CA VAL A 93 18.21 -9.23 -0.68
C VAL A 93 18.31 -9.37 -2.20
N ILE A 94 17.29 -9.94 -2.81
CA ILE A 94 17.24 -10.26 -4.24
C ILE A 94 16.34 -9.22 -4.94
N ASP A 95 16.91 -8.44 -5.84
CA ASP A 95 16.21 -7.45 -6.66
C ASP A 95 15.62 -8.14 -7.90
N ALA A 96 14.41 -8.67 -7.78
CA ALA A 96 13.74 -9.42 -8.83
C ALA A 96 12.22 -9.42 -8.63
N GLU A 97 11.48 -9.70 -9.70
CA GLU A 97 10.09 -10.16 -9.59
C GLU A 97 10.08 -11.63 -9.17
N ALA A 98 9.08 -12.01 -8.36
CA ALA A 98 8.93 -13.39 -7.88
C ALA A 98 7.53 -13.90 -8.17
N HIS A 99 7.42 -15.12 -8.68
CA HIS A 99 6.17 -15.84 -8.85
C HIS A 99 6.32 -17.33 -8.52
N PHE A 100 5.21 -17.97 -8.18
CA PHE A 100 5.19 -19.39 -7.90
C PHE A 100 5.19 -20.22 -9.19
N VAL A 101 6.06 -21.21 -9.25
CA VAL A 101 6.06 -22.28 -10.26
C VAL A 101 5.29 -23.50 -9.74
N SER A 102 5.34 -23.72 -8.44
CA SER A 102 4.55 -24.72 -7.70
C SER A 102 4.45 -24.32 -6.23
N ASN A 103 3.79 -25.12 -5.41
CA ASN A 103 3.54 -24.84 -3.99
C ASN A 103 4.76 -24.36 -3.18
N LYS A 104 5.96 -24.83 -3.52
CA LYS A 104 7.21 -24.54 -2.78
C LYS A 104 8.36 -24.08 -3.70
N VAL A 105 8.09 -23.85 -4.97
CA VAL A 105 9.10 -23.36 -5.91
C VAL A 105 8.71 -21.98 -6.41
N ILE A 106 9.63 -21.05 -6.27
CA ILE A 106 9.49 -19.66 -6.72
C ILE A 106 10.52 -19.42 -7.81
N GLU A 107 10.08 -18.90 -8.96
CA GLU A 107 10.99 -18.33 -9.96
C GLU A 107 11.18 -16.83 -9.64
N VAL A 108 12.43 -16.39 -9.62
CA VAL A 108 12.80 -14.97 -9.57
C VAL A 108 13.30 -14.54 -10.95
N VAL A 109 12.85 -13.36 -11.40
CA VAL A 109 13.13 -12.82 -12.73
C VAL A 109 13.73 -11.42 -12.58
N ALA A 110 14.96 -11.24 -13.05
CA ALA A 110 15.69 -9.97 -13.08
C ALA A 110 16.18 -9.69 -14.51
N GLY A 111 15.40 -8.95 -15.29
CA GLY A 111 15.64 -8.80 -16.73
C GLY A 111 15.51 -10.12 -17.46
N ASP A 112 16.59 -10.58 -18.10
CA ASP A 112 16.64 -11.88 -18.81
C ASP A 112 17.06 -13.04 -17.88
N ASP A 113 17.56 -12.73 -16.68
CA ASP A 113 18.01 -13.74 -15.72
C ASP A 113 16.81 -14.35 -14.99
N ARG A 114 16.81 -15.71 -14.95
CA ARG A 114 15.79 -16.51 -14.25
C ARG A 114 16.44 -17.49 -13.32
N GLN A 115 15.91 -17.62 -12.12
CA GLN A 115 16.40 -18.56 -11.13
C GLN A 115 15.28 -19.11 -10.27
N GLU A 116 15.28 -20.43 -10.08
CA GLU A 116 14.36 -21.09 -9.15
C GLU A 116 14.95 -21.12 -7.74
N LEU A 117 14.08 -20.77 -6.78
CA LEU A 117 14.34 -20.82 -5.35
C LEU A 117 13.31 -21.73 -4.66
N THR A 118 13.73 -22.36 -3.56
CA THR A 118 12.83 -23.11 -2.68
C THR A 118 13.19 -22.88 -1.22
N ALA A 119 12.22 -23.04 -0.32
CA ALA A 119 12.43 -22.96 1.11
C ALA A 119 11.46 -23.85 1.89
N GLU A 120 11.86 -24.23 3.11
CA GLU A 120 10.95 -24.85 4.07
C GLU A 120 9.80 -23.92 4.42
N THR A 121 10.12 -22.63 4.66
CA THR A 121 9.14 -21.58 4.97
C THR A 121 9.14 -20.50 3.88
N ILE A 122 7.97 -20.16 3.35
CA ILE A 122 7.76 -19.08 2.39
C ILE A 122 6.75 -18.09 2.98
N VAL A 123 7.06 -16.79 2.94
CA VAL A 123 6.18 -15.74 3.47
C VAL A 123 5.84 -14.75 2.36
N ILE A 124 4.56 -14.67 2.02
CA ILE A 124 4.01 -13.72 1.06
C ILE A 124 3.71 -12.42 1.80
N ASN A 125 4.41 -11.33 1.44
CA ASN A 125 4.25 -10.01 2.03
C ASN A 125 4.20 -8.91 0.95
N THR A 126 3.56 -9.21 -0.17
CA THR A 126 3.44 -8.32 -1.34
C THR A 126 2.49 -7.14 -1.14
N GLY A 127 1.74 -7.14 -0.02
CA GLY A 127 0.89 -6.03 0.39
C GLY A 127 -0.34 -5.83 -0.50
N ALA A 128 -0.67 -4.56 -0.75
CA ALA A 128 -1.83 -4.16 -1.55
C ALA A 128 -1.44 -3.07 -2.55
N VAL A 129 -2.23 -2.94 -3.61
CA VAL A 129 -2.13 -1.90 -4.65
C VAL A 129 -3.41 -1.07 -4.70
N SER A 130 -3.37 0.10 -5.35
CA SER A 130 -4.55 0.94 -5.57
C SER A 130 -5.62 0.16 -6.33
N ASN A 131 -6.86 0.22 -5.86
CA ASN A 131 -8.00 -0.36 -6.55
C ASN A 131 -8.44 0.57 -7.68
N ILE A 132 -8.25 0.12 -8.91
CA ILE A 132 -8.62 0.87 -10.12
C ILE A 132 -10.04 0.48 -10.49
N LEU A 133 -10.97 1.43 -10.37
CA LEU A 133 -12.34 1.23 -10.81
C LEU A 133 -12.41 1.19 -12.35
N PRO A 134 -13.35 0.44 -12.93
CA PRO A 134 -13.53 0.34 -14.38
C PRO A 134 -14.23 1.60 -14.96
N ILE A 135 -13.65 2.77 -14.69
CA ILE A 135 -14.11 4.06 -15.19
C ILE A 135 -13.27 4.41 -16.43
N PRO A 136 -13.88 4.59 -17.61
CA PRO A 136 -13.17 5.02 -18.82
C PRO A 136 -12.30 6.23 -18.55
N GLY A 137 -11.04 6.17 -18.99
CA GLY A 137 -10.07 7.25 -18.85
C GLY A 137 -9.38 7.39 -17.49
N LEU A 138 -9.79 6.67 -16.44
CA LEU A 138 -9.26 6.85 -15.08
C LEU A 138 -7.72 6.70 -14.98
N THR A 139 -7.13 5.84 -15.78
CA THR A 139 -5.66 5.59 -15.77
C THR A 139 -4.94 6.06 -17.02
N THR A 140 -5.67 6.58 -18.02
CA THR A 140 -5.10 7.00 -19.30
C THR A 140 -5.17 8.51 -19.53
N THR A 141 -5.98 9.22 -18.74
CA THR A 141 -6.12 10.68 -18.78
C THR A 141 -4.89 11.32 -18.11
N LYS A 142 -4.35 12.37 -18.73
CA LYS A 142 -3.23 13.15 -18.15
C LYS A 142 -3.68 13.82 -16.85
N HIS A 143 -2.73 14.01 -15.92
CA HIS A 143 -2.94 14.64 -14.61
C HIS A 143 -3.91 13.88 -13.69
N VAL A 144 -4.08 12.59 -13.94
CA VAL A 144 -4.79 11.66 -13.03
C VAL A 144 -3.78 10.77 -12.32
N TYR A 145 -3.87 10.71 -11.00
CA TYR A 145 -2.88 10.09 -10.13
C TYR A 145 -3.53 9.18 -9.09
N ASP A 146 -2.84 8.13 -8.71
CA ASP A 146 -3.12 7.42 -7.46
C ASP A 146 -2.42 8.09 -6.27
N SER A 147 -2.55 7.50 -5.08
CA SER A 147 -1.92 8.02 -3.86
C SER A 147 -0.37 8.01 -3.90
N THR A 148 0.24 7.26 -4.79
CA THR A 148 1.69 7.27 -5.01
C THR A 148 2.10 8.42 -5.96
N GLY A 149 1.43 8.50 -7.11
CA GLY A 149 1.73 9.49 -8.14
C GLY A 149 1.51 10.92 -7.68
N ILE A 150 0.44 11.18 -6.92
CA ILE A 150 0.14 12.53 -6.40
C ILE A 150 1.26 13.08 -5.49
N GLN A 151 2.05 12.23 -4.87
CA GLN A 151 3.19 12.61 -4.03
C GLN A 151 4.46 12.95 -4.82
N THR A 152 4.42 12.92 -6.13
CA THR A 152 5.57 13.19 -7.01
C THR A 152 5.32 14.35 -7.96
N LEU A 153 4.29 15.15 -7.72
CA LEU A 153 3.99 16.32 -8.52
C LEU A 153 5.13 17.35 -8.46
N GLU A 154 5.43 17.97 -9.60
CA GLU A 154 6.43 19.04 -9.73
C GLU A 154 5.87 20.41 -9.37
N ALA A 155 4.55 20.58 -9.41
CA ALA A 155 3.86 21.82 -9.07
C ALA A 155 2.56 21.55 -8.32
N LEU A 156 2.20 22.49 -7.42
CA LEU A 156 0.95 22.44 -6.71
C LEU A 156 -0.24 22.70 -7.65
N PRO A 157 -1.21 21.76 -7.81
CA PRO A 157 -2.41 22.02 -8.59
C PRO A 157 -3.27 23.08 -7.87
N LYS A 158 -3.81 24.05 -8.62
CA LYS A 158 -4.71 25.06 -8.02
C LYS A 158 -6.04 24.44 -7.64
N ARG A 159 -6.59 23.56 -8.48
CA ARG A 159 -7.84 22.83 -8.27
C ARG A 159 -7.53 21.34 -8.27
N LEU A 160 -7.72 20.70 -7.14
CA LEU A 160 -7.52 19.25 -6.98
C LEU A 160 -8.88 18.56 -6.79
N GLY A 161 -9.22 17.65 -7.70
CA GLY A 161 -10.29 16.69 -7.51
C GLY A 161 -9.79 15.45 -6.78
N ILE A 162 -10.60 14.90 -5.88
CA ILE A 162 -10.30 13.63 -5.20
C ILE A 162 -11.50 12.70 -5.39
N LEU A 163 -11.28 11.57 -6.03
CA LEU A 163 -12.28 10.53 -6.22
C LEU A 163 -12.17 9.50 -5.11
N GLY A 164 -13.11 9.54 -4.16
CA GLY A 164 -13.19 8.69 -2.97
C GLY A 164 -12.89 9.42 -1.66
N GLY A 165 -13.87 9.46 -0.75
CA GLY A 165 -13.85 10.10 0.57
C GLY A 165 -13.42 9.16 1.72
N GLY A 166 -12.58 8.15 1.42
CA GLY A 166 -11.98 7.29 2.44
C GLY A 166 -10.75 7.92 3.12
N ASN A 167 -10.12 7.20 4.06
CA ASN A 167 -8.99 7.71 4.84
C ASN A 167 -7.88 8.34 3.98
N ILE A 168 -7.49 7.67 2.87
CA ILE A 168 -6.45 8.18 1.97
C ILE A 168 -6.90 9.48 1.32
N GLY A 169 -8.12 9.52 0.75
CA GLY A 169 -8.65 10.71 0.10
C GLY A 169 -8.72 11.91 1.05
N LEU A 170 -9.19 11.71 2.28
CA LEU A 170 -9.32 12.77 3.28
C LEU A 170 -7.96 13.28 3.79
N GLU A 171 -6.96 12.40 3.97
CA GLU A 171 -5.61 12.84 4.33
C GLU A 171 -5.01 13.75 3.24
N PHE A 172 -5.14 13.36 1.97
CA PHE A 172 -4.68 14.19 0.86
C PHE A 172 -5.52 15.45 0.67
N ALA A 173 -6.83 15.40 0.93
CA ALA A 173 -7.68 16.57 0.90
C ALA A 173 -7.21 17.65 1.89
N GLY A 174 -7.00 17.29 3.15
CA GLY A 174 -6.49 18.20 4.16
C GLY A 174 -5.08 18.69 3.85
N LEU A 175 -4.20 17.81 3.37
CA LEU A 175 -2.82 18.16 3.00
C LEU A 175 -2.78 19.21 1.87
N TYR A 176 -3.41 18.92 0.73
CA TYR A 176 -3.35 19.82 -0.43
C TYR A 176 -4.12 21.11 -0.22
N ASN A 177 -5.23 21.07 0.52
CA ASN A 177 -5.95 22.28 0.92
C ASN A 177 -5.05 23.20 1.76
N ARG A 178 -4.33 22.66 2.74
CA ARG A 178 -3.39 23.43 3.58
C ARG A 178 -2.19 23.97 2.80
N LEU A 179 -1.76 23.30 1.75
CA LEU A 179 -0.73 23.78 0.81
C LEU A 179 -1.25 24.86 -0.15
N GLY A 180 -2.57 25.10 -0.21
CA GLY A 180 -3.18 26.19 -0.99
C GLY A 180 -3.99 25.75 -2.22
N SER A 181 -4.24 24.45 -2.41
CA SER A 181 -5.15 23.96 -3.45
C SER A 181 -6.62 24.15 -3.05
N GLN A 182 -7.49 24.48 -4.00
CA GLN A 182 -8.92 24.32 -3.87
C GLN A 182 -9.27 22.84 -4.06
N VAL A 183 -9.79 22.19 -3.03
CA VAL A 183 -10.02 20.75 -3.03
C VAL A 183 -11.50 20.42 -3.07
N THR A 184 -11.89 19.53 -3.98
CA THR A 184 -13.22 18.93 -4.05
C THR A 184 -13.11 17.41 -3.98
N VAL A 185 -13.80 16.81 -3.02
CA VAL A 185 -13.89 15.35 -2.85
C VAL A 185 -15.20 14.86 -3.45
N LEU A 186 -15.10 13.99 -4.45
CA LEU A 186 -16.23 13.32 -5.10
C LEU A 186 -16.35 11.91 -4.51
N ASP A 187 -17.48 11.59 -3.87
CA ASP A 187 -17.68 10.26 -3.28
C ASP A 187 -19.00 9.64 -3.74
N ALA A 188 -18.95 8.38 -4.15
CA ALA A 188 -20.15 7.61 -4.48
C ALA A 188 -21.00 7.27 -3.24
N ALA A 189 -20.38 7.25 -2.04
CA ALA A 189 -21.11 7.07 -0.81
C ALA A 189 -22.01 8.28 -0.52
N THR A 190 -23.22 8.03 -0.05
CA THR A 190 -24.18 9.07 0.32
C THR A 190 -23.97 9.65 1.73
N SER A 191 -23.10 9.01 2.52
CA SER A 191 -22.74 9.44 3.86
C SER A 191 -21.22 9.53 4.02
N PHE A 192 -20.78 10.55 4.75
CA PHE A 192 -19.35 10.75 5.06
C PHE A 192 -18.88 9.72 6.09
N LEU A 193 -17.77 9.03 5.81
CA LEU A 193 -17.15 8.02 6.67
C LEU A 193 -18.16 7.04 7.29
N PRO A 194 -18.91 6.24 6.50
CA PRO A 194 -20.04 5.43 6.97
C PRO A 194 -19.70 4.35 8.02
N ARG A 195 -18.42 4.10 8.25
CA ARG A 195 -17.91 3.11 9.23
C ARG A 195 -17.42 3.76 10.54
N VAL A 196 -17.48 5.09 10.61
CA VAL A 196 -17.10 5.86 11.80
C VAL A 196 -18.37 6.22 12.56
N GLU A 197 -18.25 6.37 13.87
CA GLU A 197 -19.37 6.81 14.71
C GLU A 197 -19.95 8.13 14.15
N PRO A 198 -21.30 8.26 13.99
CA PRO A 198 -21.91 9.36 13.23
C PRO A 198 -21.60 10.76 13.75
N SER A 199 -21.49 10.96 15.06
CA SER A 199 -21.20 12.28 15.65
C SER A 199 -19.76 12.70 15.34
N ILE A 200 -18.82 11.75 15.38
CA ILE A 200 -17.42 11.98 15.04
C ILE A 200 -17.26 12.25 13.53
N ALA A 201 -17.92 11.46 12.69
CA ALA A 201 -17.92 11.67 11.25
C ALA A 201 -18.47 13.05 10.86
N LYS A 202 -19.59 13.46 11.49
CA LYS A 202 -20.19 14.78 11.28
C LYS A 202 -19.24 15.91 11.67
N LEU A 203 -18.60 15.81 12.84
CA LEU A 203 -17.68 16.83 13.34
C LEU A 203 -16.43 16.94 12.44
N ALA A 204 -15.86 15.79 12.03
CA ALA A 204 -14.73 15.76 11.12
C ALA A 204 -15.06 16.42 9.77
N LYS A 205 -16.24 16.11 9.20
CA LYS A 205 -16.72 16.76 7.97
C LYS A 205 -16.83 18.28 8.14
N GLN A 206 -17.46 18.71 9.23
CA GLN A 206 -17.66 20.13 9.53
C GLN A 206 -16.31 20.88 9.55
N TYR A 207 -15.32 20.39 10.28
CA TYR A 207 -13.99 21.03 10.33
C TYR A 207 -13.32 21.11 8.95
N MET A 208 -13.42 20.05 8.15
CA MET A 208 -12.86 20.07 6.80
C MET A 208 -13.59 21.04 5.87
N GLU A 209 -14.91 21.19 6.02
CA GLU A 209 -15.72 22.19 5.28
C GLU A 209 -15.40 23.63 5.75
N GLU A 210 -15.18 23.85 7.03
CA GLU A 210 -14.72 25.14 7.59
C GLU A 210 -13.34 25.52 7.06
N ASP A 211 -12.46 24.53 6.81
CA ASP A 211 -11.16 24.73 6.15
C ASP A 211 -11.29 24.99 4.62
N GLY A 212 -12.50 24.90 4.04
CA GLY A 212 -12.80 25.21 2.65
C GLY A 212 -12.79 24.02 1.70
N ILE A 213 -12.73 22.78 2.20
CA ILE A 213 -12.83 21.57 1.37
C ILE A 213 -14.30 21.34 0.99
N VAL A 214 -14.55 21.09 -0.29
CA VAL A 214 -15.89 20.81 -0.82
C VAL A 214 -16.12 19.30 -0.89
N PHE A 215 -17.28 18.83 -0.39
CA PHE A 215 -17.68 17.42 -0.46
C PHE A 215 -18.93 17.23 -1.33
N GLU A 216 -18.78 16.50 -2.41
CA GLU A 216 -19.84 16.06 -3.28
C GLU A 216 -20.12 14.57 -3.05
N GLN A 217 -21.15 14.27 -2.28
CA GLN A 217 -21.51 12.91 -1.88
C GLN A 217 -22.62 12.33 -2.77
N GLY A 218 -22.66 10.99 -2.91
CA GLY A 218 -23.61 10.28 -3.77
C GLY A 218 -23.39 10.62 -5.25
N VAL A 219 -22.17 10.89 -5.65
CA VAL A 219 -21.77 11.23 -7.03
C VAL A 219 -21.22 9.99 -7.73
N ARG A 220 -21.79 9.63 -8.87
CA ARG A 220 -21.32 8.50 -9.67
C ARG A 220 -20.57 9.00 -10.90
N THR A 221 -19.28 8.70 -10.93
CA THR A 221 -18.41 9.02 -12.06
C THR A 221 -18.61 8.00 -13.18
N SER A 222 -18.84 8.47 -14.39
CA SER A 222 -18.99 7.65 -15.59
C SER A 222 -17.80 7.66 -16.53
N GLU A 223 -17.01 8.75 -16.52
CA GLU A 223 -15.85 8.94 -17.39
C GLU A 223 -14.89 9.94 -16.77
N VAL A 224 -13.60 9.81 -17.09
CA VAL A 224 -12.56 10.81 -16.83
C VAL A 224 -11.86 11.10 -18.16
N LYS A 225 -11.72 12.37 -18.54
CA LYS A 225 -11.09 12.77 -19.80
C LYS A 225 -10.35 14.10 -19.68
N ASN A 226 -9.54 14.46 -20.67
CA ASN A 226 -8.98 15.80 -20.78
C ASN A 226 -9.84 16.71 -21.67
N ASP A 227 -9.90 17.98 -21.31
CA ASP A 227 -10.33 19.07 -22.15
C ASP A 227 -9.24 20.16 -22.10
N GLY A 228 -8.36 20.19 -23.10
CA GLY A 228 -7.09 20.89 -23.01
C GLY A 228 -6.18 20.30 -21.92
N ASP A 229 -5.73 21.14 -21.01
CA ASP A 229 -4.91 20.71 -19.86
C ASP A 229 -5.74 20.38 -18.61
N GLU A 230 -7.06 20.57 -18.66
CA GLU A 230 -7.93 20.25 -17.54
C GLU A 230 -8.32 18.76 -17.53
N VAL A 231 -8.49 18.23 -16.32
CA VAL A 231 -9.14 16.94 -16.09
C VAL A 231 -10.64 17.18 -15.90
N VAL A 232 -11.46 16.55 -16.71
CA VAL A 232 -12.93 16.58 -16.63
C VAL A 232 -13.40 15.25 -16.08
N VAL A 233 -14.11 15.30 -14.95
CA VAL A 233 -14.79 14.15 -14.34
C VAL A 233 -16.27 14.25 -14.68
N VAL A 234 -16.74 13.36 -15.53
CA VAL A 234 -18.15 13.28 -15.96
C VAL A 234 -18.95 12.48 -14.94
N THR A 235 -20.03 13.05 -14.43
CA THR A 235 -20.82 12.42 -13.37
C THR A 235 -22.33 12.54 -13.62
N ASP A 236 -23.11 11.82 -12.83
CA ASP A 236 -24.58 11.89 -12.84
C ASP A 236 -25.13 13.22 -12.27
N LYS A 237 -24.26 14.07 -11.67
CA LYS A 237 -24.60 15.41 -11.16
C LYS A 237 -24.01 16.56 -12.00
N GLY A 238 -23.44 16.26 -13.16
CA GLY A 238 -22.75 17.21 -14.03
C GLY A 238 -21.24 16.98 -14.08
N ASP A 239 -20.54 17.84 -14.79
CA ASP A 239 -19.11 17.72 -15.03
C ASP A 239 -18.34 18.58 -14.01
N PHE A 240 -17.28 17.99 -13.44
CA PHE A 240 -16.33 18.69 -12.57
C PHE A 240 -14.99 18.86 -13.29
N ARG A 241 -14.33 20.01 -13.10
CA ARG A 241 -13.09 20.38 -13.79
C ARG A 241 -11.98 20.67 -12.81
N PHE A 242 -10.81 20.05 -13.01
CA PHE A 242 -9.66 20.12 -12.12
C PHE A 242 -8.36 20.28 -12.90
N ASP A 243 -7.30 20.76 -12.24
CA ASP A 243 -5.94 20.78 -12.79
C ASP A 243 -5.25 19.41 -12.55
N ALA A 244 -5.66 18.70 -11.51
CA ALA A 244 -5.26 17.33 -11.22
C ALA A 244 -6.38 16.55 -10.53
N LEU A 245 -6.39 15.23 -10.72
CA LEU A 245 -7.33 14.30 -10.06
C LEU A 245 -6.54 13.22 -9.31
N LEU A 246 -6.85 13.03 -8.04
CA LEU A 246 -6.44 11.87 -7.26
C LEU A 246 -7.56 10.83 -7.23
N TYR A 247 -7.32 9.59 -7.64
CA TYR A 247 -8.22 8.50 -7.33
C TYR A 247 -7.75 7.74 -6.07
N ALA A 248 -8.62 7.72 -5.06
CA ALA A 248 -8.42 7.09 -3.75
C ALA A 248 -9.57 6.10 -3.46
N THR A 249 -9.88 5.25 -4.44
CA THR A 249 -11.04 4.35 -4.52
C THR A 249 -10.82 3.01 -3.82
N GLY A 250 -9.91 2.97 -2.86
CA GLY A 250 -9.57 1.80 -2.06
C GLY A 250 -8.29 1.11 -2.51
N ARG A 251 -8.02 -0.03 -1.88
CA ARG A 251 -6.85 -0.88 -2.18
C ARG A 251 -7.27 -2.33 -2.30
N LYS A 252 -6.60 -3.11 -3.14
CA LYS A 252 -6.79 -4.56 -3.30
C LYS A 252 -5.50 -5.31 -3.01
N PRO A 253 -5.55 -6.57 -2.52
CA PRO A 253 -4.39 -7.43 -2.34
C PRO A 253 -3.55 -7.54 -3.62
N ASN A 254 -2.23 -7.48 -3.47
CA ASN A 254 -1.29 -7.54 -4.61
C ASN A 254 -0.88 -8.99 -4.86
N ILE A 255 -1.76 -9.76 -5.48
CA ILE A 255 -1.57 -11.20 -5.77
C ILE A 255 -1.31 -11.49 -7.25
N GLU A 256 -1.70 -10.59 -8.16
CA GLU A 256 -1.63 -10.83 -9.61
C GLU A 256 -0.22 -11.26 -10.09
N PRO A 257 0.89 -10.65 -9.62
CA PRO A 257 2.22 -11.06 -10.07
C PRO A 257 2.71 -12.40 -9.50
N LEU A 258 1.97 -12.99 -8.56
CA LEU A 258 2.43 -14.20 -7.84
C LEU A 258 2.15 -15.50 -8.58
N HIS A 259 1.31 -15.51 -9.59
CA HIS A 259 0.88 -16.70 -10.34
C HIS A 259 0.38 -17.81 -9.40
N LEU A 260 -0.54 -17.45 -8.48
CA LEU A 260 -1.08 -18.37 -7.48
C LEU A 260 -1.87 -19.54 -8.09
N GLU A 261 -2.30 -19.43 -9.35
CA GLU A 261 -2.91 -20.50 -10.15
C GLU A 261 -2.01 -21.72 -10.31
N ASN A 262 -0.69 -21.59 -10.12
CA ASN A 262 0.28 -22.68 -10.12
C ASN A 262 0.38 -23.40 -8.77
N THR A 263 -0.44 -23.03 -7.80
CA THR A 263 -0.40 -23.51 -6.41
C THR A 263 -1.76 -23.92 -5.90
N ASP A 264 -1.78 -24.62 -4.76
CA ASP A 264 -3.00 -24.92 -4.01
C ASP A 264 -3.40 -23.81 -3.01
N ILE A 265 -2.82 -22.60 -3.14
CA ILE A 265 -3.13 -21.45 -2.26
C ILE A 265 -4.54 -20.95 -2.54
N ALA A 266 -5.42 -21.06 -1.54
CA ALA A 266 -6.79 -20.61 -1.63
C ALA A 266 -6.91 -19.09 -1.44
N LEU A 267 -7.87 -18.48 -2.14
CA LEU A 267 -8.23 -17.06 -2.01
C LEU A 267 -9.56 -16.90 -1.29
N THR A 268 -9.71 -15.76 -0.61
CA THR A 268 -11.01 -15.34 -0.05
C THR A 268 -11.90 -14.79 -1.18
N GLU A 269 -13.20 -14.68 -0.91
CA GLU A 269 -14.17 -14.07 -1.85
C GLU A 269 -13.78 -12.62 -2.27
N ARG A 270 -13.01 -11.94 -1.43
CA ARG A 270 -12.54 -10.56 -1.68
C ARG A 270 -11.15 -10.51 -2.33
N GLY A 271 -10.62 -11.64 -2.79
CA GLY A 271 -9.35 -11.74 -3.50
C GLY A 271 -8.09 -11.64 -2.61
N GLY A 272 -8.22 -11.73 -1.29
CA GLY A 272 -7.06 -11.88 -0.39
C GLY A 272 -6.63 -13.33 -0.29
N ILE A 273 -5.39 -13.60 0.09
CA ILE A 273 -4.92 -14.96 0.37
C ILE A 273 -5.59 -15.47 1.66
N GLN A 274 -6.28 -16.61 1.56
CA GLN A 274 -6.91 -17.22 2.72
C GLN A 274 -5.86 -17.80 3.67
N VAL A 275 -6.01 -17.52 4.96
CA VAL A 275 -5.09 -17.99 5.99
C VAL A 275 -5.81 -18.56 7.21
N ASN A 276 -5.14 -19.44 7.92
CA ASN A 276 -5.59 -19.94 9.22
C ASN A 276 -5.22 -18.94 10.35
N LYS A 277 -5.50 -19.30 11.60
CA LYS A 277 -5.23 -18.43 12.76
C LYS A 277 -3.74 -18.11 12.99
N HIS A 278 -2.84 -18.87 12.42
CA HIS A 278 -1.38 -18.64 12.47
C HIS A 278 -0.84 -17.93 11.21
N LEU A 279 -1.74 -17.44 10.34
CA LEU A 279 -1.42 -16.79 9.06
C LEU A 279 -0.82 -17.75 8.02
N GLU A 280 -0.93 -19.05 8.22
CA GLU A 280 -0.53 -20.07 7.25
C GLU A 280 -1.65 -20.24 6.21
N THR A 281 -1.26 -20.36 4.94
CA THR A 281 -2.18 -20.60 3.82
C THR A 281 -2.69 -22.04 3.79
N SER A 282 -3.43 -22.41 2.74
CA SER A 282 -3.80 -23.82 2.49
C SER A 282 -2.60 -24.72 2.13
N VAL A 283 -1.43 -24.12 1.80
CA VAL A 283 -0.18 -24.84 1.56
C VAL A 283 0.69 -24.82 2.81
N PRO A 284 0.99 -25.97 3.44
CA PRO A 284 1.80 -26.04 4.65
C PRO A 284 3.18 -25.37 4.50
N GLY A 285 3.55 -24.54 5.51
CA GLY A 285 4.78 -23.77 5.52
C GLY A 285 4.79 -22.58 4.55
N VAL A 286 3.64 -22.20 3.96
CA VAL A 286 3.48 -20.95 3.21
C VAL A 286 2.54 -20.02 3.98
N PHE A 287 3.01 -18.84 4.31
CA PHE A 287 2.31 -17.83 5.10
C PHE A 287 1.97 -16.60 4.27
N ALA A 288 0.87 -15.90 4.60
CA ALA A 288 0.53 -14.62 4.00
C ALA A 288 0.27 -13.57 5.07
N VAL A 289 1.08 -12.51 5.09
CA VAL A 289 1.13 -11.51 6.15
C VAL A 289 0.94 -10.09 5.64
N GLY A 290 0.27 -9.25 6.43
CA GLY A 290 -0.09 -7.89 6.05
C GLY A 290 -1.21 -7.84 5.02
N ASP A 291 -1.30 -6.76 4.27
CA ASP A 291 -2.45 -6.41 3.42
C ASP A 291 -2.82 -7.47 2.37
N VAL A 292 -1.90 -8.36 2.01
CA VAL A 292 -2.11 -9.39 0.98
C VAL A 292 -3.13 -10.46 1.41
N ASN A 293 -3.35 -10.67 2.71
CA ASN A 293 -4.37 -11.60 3.22
C ASN A 293 -5.79 -11.00 3.23
N GLY A 294 -5.95 -9.72 2.85
CA GLY A 294 -7.26 -9.07 2.76
C GLY A 294 -7.85 -8.61 4.10
N GLY A 295 -7.11 -8.71 5.19
CA GLY A 295 -7.50 -8.21 6.51
C GLY A 295 -7.39 -6.68 6.64
N LEU A 296 -7.26 -6.18 7.87
CA LEU A 296 -7.08 -4.76 8.15
C LEU A 296 -5.72 -4.26 7.62
N GLN A 297 -5.75 -3.27 6.73
CA GLN A 297 -4.57 -2.74 6.01
C GLN A 297 -3.86 -1.63 6.80
N PHE A 298 -3.29 -1.99 7.95
CA PHE A 298 -2.50 -1.08 8.78
C PHE A 298 -1.12 -1.65 9.11
N THR A 299 -0.12 -0.77 9.17
CA THR A 299 1.26 -1.18 9.45
C THR A 299 1.44 -1.88 10.79
N TYR A 300 0.67 -1.49 11.82
CA TYR A 300 0.73 -2.16 13.12
C TYR A 300 0.11 -3.57 13.08
N ILE A 301 -0.91 -3.80 12.26
CA ILE A 301 -1.46 -5.15 12.00
C ILE A 301 -0.39 -6.00 11.31
N SER A 302 0.25 -5.47 10.27
CA SER A 302 1.34 -6.17 9.59
C SER A 302 2.51 -6.48 10.54
N LEU A 303 2.84 -5.59 11.50
CA LEU A 303 3.84 -5.87 12.52
C LEU A 303 3.39 -6.97 13.49
N ASP A 304 2.12 -7.01 13.79
CA ASP A 304 1.56 -8.04 14.66
C ASP A 304 1.49 -9.41 13.98
N ASP A 305 1.18 -9.44 12.67
CA ASP A 305 1.28 -10.65 11.85
C ASP A 305 2.69 -11.27 11.91
N PHE A 306 3.75 -10.43 11.90
CA PHE A 306 5.11 -10.90 12.15
C PHE A 306 5.21 -11.64 13.48
N ARG A 307 4.62 -11.11 14.57
CA ARG A 307 4.70 -11.72 15.89
C ARG A 307 4.01 -13.09 15.92
N ILE A 308 2.88 -13.19 15.26
CA ILE A 308 2.12 -14.46 15.15
C ILE A 308 2.97 -15.52 14.44
N VAL A 309 3.49 -15.20 13.24
CA VAL A 309 4.31 -16.15 12.47
C VAL A 309 5.59 -16.50 13.21
N PHE A 310 6.27 -15.50 13.80
CA PHE A 310 7.50 -15.74 14.56
C PHE A 310 7.26 -16.64 15.78
N ASN A 311 6.19 -16.41 16.55
CA ASN A 311 5.83 -17.28 17.69
C ASN A 311 5.46 -18.69 17.22
N TYR A 312 4.76 -18.82 16.08
CA TYR A 312 4.41 -20.14 15.51
C TYR A 312 5.64 -20.94 15.07
N LEU A 313 6.63 -20.27 14.42
CA LEU A 313 7.83 -20.92 13.89
C LEU A 313 8.89 -21.23 14.98
N THR A 314 8.93 -20.48 16.07
CA THR A 314 10.02 -20.56 17.07
C THR A 314 9.57 -20.78 18.50
N GLY A 315 8.29 -20.66 18.78
CA GLY A 315 7.67 -20.79 20.08
C GLY A 315 6.66 -21.92 20.18
N ASP A 316 5.59 -21.67 20.92
CA ASP A 316 4.52 -22.63 21.21
C ASP A 316 3.26 -22.44 20.35
N GLY A 317 3.23 -21.43 19.47
CA GLY A 317 2.07 -21.10 18.63
C GLY A 317 0.87 -20.54 19.42
N SER A 318 1.03 -20.18 20.67
CA SER A 318 -0.07 -19.66 21.52
C SER A 318 -0.55 -18.29 21.09
N TYR A 319 0.32 -17.47 20.50
CA TYR A 319 -0.03 -16.15 19.96
C TYR A 319 -0.52 -16.28 18.51
N ASN A 320 -1.78 -15.93 18.26
CA ASN A 320 -2.43 -16.10 16.97
C ASN A 320 -3.55 -15.06 16.74
N LEU A 321 -4.27 -15.12 15.61
CA LEU A 321 -5.34 -14.17 15.27
C LEU A 321 -6.49 -14.12 16.28
N GLU A 322 -6.74 -15.20 17.01
CA GLU A 322 -7.81 -15.28 18.03
C GLU A 322 -7.37 -14.67 19.37
N THR A 323 -6.04 -14.62 19.63
CA THR A 323 -5.46 -14.15 20.90
C THR A 323 -4.80 -12.79 20.79
N ARG A 324 -4.71 -12.20 19.59
CA ARG A 324 -4.22 -10.82 19.44
C ARG A 324 -5.15 -9.83 20.12
N GLY A 325 -4.62 -8.86 20.86
CA GLY A 325 -5.34 -7.80 21.56
C GLY A 325 -5.68 -6.60 20.68
#